data_57498ab07a95688e1edef221a7e7df15
#
_entry.id   57498ab07a95688e1edef221a7e7df15
#
_cell.length_a   1.000
_cell.length_b   1.000
_cell.length_c   1.000
_cell.angle_alpha   90.00
_cell.angle_beta   90.00
_cell.angle_gamma   90.00
#
_symmetry.space_group_name_H-M   'P 1'
#
loop_
_entity.id
_entity.type
_entity.pdbx_description
1 polymer ?
#
loop_
_entity_poly.entity_id
_entity_poly.type
_entity_poly.pdbx_seq_one_letter_code
_entity_poly.pdbx_strand_id
1 'polypeptide(L)'
;MERSLVHHCCCCCFFFFSWFLVFFPFTPSEAQAVPALFMFGDSIVDNGNNAILLPKETASRFLPYGFDFPTGPTGRFTNGMNPGDVFANLLNLPRFIPAVLDPKAKGEMILNGVNYASGGSGILDYPN
;
A
#
# COMPACT_ATOMS: atom_id res chain seq x y z
N MET A 1 -6.88 64.09 10.31
CA MET A 1 -8.10 63.27 10.32
C MET A 1 -7.99 61.98 9.52
N GLU A 2 -6.99 61.84 8.64
CA GLU A 2 -6.79 60.63 7.81
C GLU A 2 -6.11 59.43 8.51
N ARG A 3 -5.25 59.66 9.49
CA ARG A 3 -4.54 58.56 10.18
C ARG A 3 -5.44 57.68 11.05
N SER A 4 -6.56 58.22 11.54
CA SER A 4 -7.48 57.48 12.40
C SER A 4 -8.31 56.45 11.60
N LEU A 5 -8.68 56.76 10.36
CA LEU A 5 -9.48 55.85 9.49
C LEU A 5 -8.70 54.59 9.09
N VAL A 6 -7.39 54.75 8.80
CA VAL A 6 -6.52 53.63 8.38
C VAL A 6 -6.33 52.62 9.51
N HIS A 7 -6.18 53.06 10.75
CA HIS A 7 -6.03 52.20 11.91
C HIS A 7 -7.32 51.40 12.21
N HIS A 8 -8.47 52.02 12.08
CA HIS A 8 -9.75 51.34 12.27
C HIS A 8 -10.02 50.27 11.18
N CYS A 9 -9.66 50.57 9.93
CA CYS A 9 -9.82 49.63 8.84
C CYS A 9 -8.93 48.40 8.99
N CYS A 10 -7.67 48.60 9.41
CA CYS A 10 -6.72 47.50 9.65
C CYS A 10 -7.16 46.58 10.80
N CYS A 11 -7.63 47.16 11.92
CA CYS A 11 -8.15 46.38 13.04
C CYS A 11 -9.38 45.56 12.66
N CYS A 12 -10.31 46.12 11.90
CA CYS A 12 -11.48 45.38 11.42
C CYS A 12 -11.10 44.20 10.52
N CYS A 13 -10.15 44.36 9.61
CA CYS A 13 -9.66 43.28 8.77
C CYS A 13 -9.01 42.14 9.57
N PHE A 14 -8.22 42.47 10.60
CA PHE A 14 -7.63 41.48 11.50
C PHE A 14 -8.69 40.69 12.30
N PHE A 15 -9.73 41.38 12.81
CA PHE A 15 -10.82 40.73 13.52
C PHE A 15 -11.65 39.83 12.62
N PHE A 16 -11.95 40.24 11.39
CA PHE A 16 -12.67 39.41 10.41
C PHE A 16 -11.85 38.18 9.99
N PHE A 17 -10.54 38.35 9.77
CA PHE A 17 -9.65 37.24 9.40
C PHE A 17 -9.47 36.25 10.56
N SER A 18 -9.33 36.75 11.79
CA SER A 18 -9.25 35.92 13.00
C SER A 18 -10.56 35.15 13.22
N TRP A 19 -11.70 35.78 13.02
CA TRP A 19 -13.01 35.12 13.15
C TRP A 19 -13.20 34.06 12.08
N PHE A 20 -12.78 34.31 10.85
CA PHE A 20 -12.83 33.32 9.77
C PHE A 20 -12.02 32.07 10.10
N LEU A 21 -10.83 32.21 10.68
CA LEU A 21 -10.00 31.09 11.09
C LEU A 21 -10.58 30.30 12.27
N VAL A 22 -11.36 30.92 13.16
CA VAL A 22 -11.96 30.27 14.33
C VAL A 22 -13.27 29.57 13.97
N PHE A 23 -14.05 30.13 13.04
CA PHE A 23 -15.38 29.62 12.69
C PHE A 23 -15.43 28.77 11.42
N PHE A 24 -14.35 28.71 10.63
CA PHE A 24 -14.19 27.68 9.62
C PHE A 24 -13.51 26.46 10.23
N PRO A 25 -14.27 25.44 10.67
CA PRO A 25 -13.64 24.21 11.14
C PRO A 25 -12.85 23.63 9.96
N PHE A 26 -11.55 23.51 10.13
CA PHE A 26 -10.72 22.69 9.26
C PHE A 26 -11.24 21.27 9.45
N THR A 27 -12.23 20.87 8.65
CA THR A 27 -12.62 19.47 8.60
C THR A 27 -11.42 18.73 8.01
N PRO A 28 -10.75 17.88 8.78
CA PRO A 28 -9.73 17.03 8.18
C PRO A 28 -10.44 16.28 7.05
N SER A 29 -9.93 16.42 5.83
CA SER A 29 -10.36 15.57 4.72
C SER A 29 -10.08 14.14 5.17
N GLU A 30 -11.12 13.37 5.46
CA GLU A 30 -10.95 11.95 5.66
C GLU A 30 -10.35 11.40 4.37
N ALA A 31 -9.09 10.97 4.44
CA ALA A 31 -8.45 10.31 3.32
C ALA A 31 -9.33 9.10 2.99
N GLN A 32 -9.86 9.07 1.77
CA GLN A 32 -10.69 7.96 1.32
C GLN A 32 -9.91 6.66 1.55
N ALA A 33 -10.45 5.77 2.36
CA ALA A 33 -9.83 4.49 2.63
C ALA A 33 -9.68 3.73 1.31
N VAL A 34 -8.47 3.24 1.04
CA VAL A 34 -8.21 2.40 -0.14
C VAL A 34 -8.87 1.04 0.11
N PRO A 35 -9.86 0.63 -0.68
CA PRO A 35 -10.61 -0.60 -0.40
C PRO A 35 -9.84 -1.86 -0.79
N ALA A 36 -8.94 -1.76 -1.78
CA ALA A 36 -8.22 -2.91 -2.32
C ALA A 36 -6.88 -2.50 -2.95
N LEU A 37 -5.92 -3.42 -2.94
CA LEU A 37 -4.61 -3.28 -3.58
C LEU A 37 -4.39 -4.44 -4.56
N PHE A 38 -4.21 -4.12 -5.84
CA PHE A 38 -3.85 -5.08 -6.87
C PHE A 38 -2.37 -4.86 -7.25
N MET A 39 -1.60 -5.94 -7.24
CA MET A 39 -0.16 -5.87 -7.43
C MET A 39 0.26 -6.61 -8.69
N PHE A 40 1.10 -5.97 -9.48
CA PHE A 40 1.71 -6.52 -10.69
C PHE A 40 3.22 -6.28 -10.61
N GLY A 41 4.03 -7.22 -11.05
CA GLY A 41 5.48 -7.09 -11.01
C GLY A 41 6.20 -8.44 -11.04
N ASP A 42 7.43 -8.39 -10.61
CA ASP A 42 8.36 -9.53 -10.60
C ASP A 42 8.58 -10.07 -9.17
N SER A 43 9.77 -10.63 -8.93
CA SER A 43 10.17 -11.19 -7.64
C SER A 43 10.14 -10.20 -6.47
N ILE A 44 10.26 -8.89 -6.74
CA ILE A 44 10.33 -7.87 -5.68
C ILE A 44 9.04 -7.83 -4.86
N VAL A 45 7.91 -8.05 -5.52
CA VAL A 45 6.57 -7.97 -4.89
C VAL A 45 5.77 -9.27 -5.02
N ASP A 46 6.38 -10.38 -5.45
CA ASP A 46 5.73 -11.69 -5.53
C ASP A 46 5.37 -12.22 -4.14
N ASN A 47 4.10 -12.53 -3.91
CA ASN A 47 3.58 -13.09 -2.66
C ASN A 47 3.46 -14.63 -2.70
N GLY A 48 4.09 -15.28 -3.69
CA GLY A 48 4.16 -16.72 -3.78
C GLY A 48 3.65 -17.34 -5.08
N ASN A 49 3.29 -16.54 -6.10
CA ASN A 49 2.84 -17.07 -7.40
C ASN A 49 3.94 -17.93 -8.07
N ASN A 50 5.17 -17.43 -8.10
CA ASN A 50 6.29 -18.18 -8.68
C ASN A 50 6.55 -19.49 -7.94
N ALA A 51 6.39 -19.50 -6.62
CA ALA A 51 6.53 -20.72 -5.81
C ALA A 51 5.45 -21.77 -6.11
N ILE A 52 4.28 -21.35 -6.60
CA ILE A 52 3.21 -22.23 -7.02
C ILE A 52 3.46 -22.74 -8.45
N LEU A 53 3.90 -21.86 -9.34
CA LEU A 53 4.21 -22.21 -10.74
C LEU A 53 5.42 -23.13 -10.84
N LEU A 54 6.47 -22.86 -10.09
CA LEU A 54 7.76 -23.58 -10.15
C LEU A 54 8.13 -24.15 -8.76
N PRO A 55 7.38 -25.12 -8.24
CA PRO A 55 7.48 -25.54 -6.85
C PRO A 55 8.79 -26.23 -6.47
N LYS A 56 9.58 -26.68 -7.43
CA LYS A 56 10.87 -27.35 -7.20
C LYS A 56 12.07 -26.46 -7.49
N GLU A 57 11.91 -25.47 -8.36
CA GLU A 57 13.00 -24.67 -8.92
C GLU A 57 13.16 -23.32 -8.23
N THR A 58 12.06 -22.77 -7.67
CA THR A 58 12.12 -21.42 -7.13
C THR A 58 12.80 -21.35 -5.76
N ALA A 59 13.79 -20.46 -5.66
CA ALA A 59 14.55 -20.24 -4.44
C ALA A 59 13.68 -19.74 -3.27
N SER A 60 12.58 -19.02 -3.55
CA SER A 60 11.69 -18.46 -2.52
C SER A 60 10.96 -19.51 -1.65
N ARG A 61 11.11 -20.79 -1.96
CA ARG A 61 10.62 -21.91 -1.13
C ARG A 61 11.62 -22.43 -0.10
N PHE A 62 12.82 -21.90 -0.11
CA PHE A 62 13.92 -22.38 0.74
C PHE A 62 14.52 -21.24 1.55
N LEU A 63 15.05 -21.57 2.72
CA LEU A 63 15.83 -20.61 3.52
C LEU A 63 17.03 -20.08 2.70
N PRO A 64 17.39 -18.79 2.85
CA PRO A 64 16.97 -17.87 3.92
C PRO A 64 15.64 -17.14 3.69
N TYR A 65 14.98 -17.32 2.54
CA TYR A 65 13.69 -16.69 2.30
C TYR A 65 12.65 -17.14 3.33
N GLY A 66 11.86 -16.18 3.81
CA GLY A 66 10.80 -16.43 4.79
C GLY A 66 11.31 -16.73 6.21
N PHE A 67 12.59 -16.49 6.51
CA PHE A 67 13.17 -16.75 7.84
C PHE A 67 12.43 -16.03 8.96
N ASP A 68 11.94 -14.81 8.70
CA ASP A 68 11.25 -13.98 9.70
C ASP A 68 9.75 -14.33 9.85
N PHE A 69 9.23 -15.23 9.02
CA PHE A 69 7.86 -15.72 9.17
C PHE A 69 7.80 -16.95 10.10
N PRO A 70 6.85 -17.01 11.04
CA PRO A 70 6.68 -18.16 11.93
C PRO A 70 6.45 -19.49 11.18
N THR A 71 5.92 -19.41 9.96
CA THR A 71 5.62 -20.57 9.10
C THR A 71 6.79 -20.95 8.16
N GLY A 72 7.89 -20.17 8.17
CA GLY A 72 8.98 -20.33 7.23
C GLY A 72 8.67 -19.77 5.84
N PRO A 73 9.31 -20.29 4.78
CA PRO A 73 9.17 -19.80 3.41
C PRO A 73 7.73 -19.70 2.94
N THR A 74 7.36 -18.52 2.44
CA THR A 74 5.99 -18.18 1.97
C THR A 74 5.90 -18.00 0.45
N GLY A 75 7.02 -18.20 -0.25
CA GLY A 75 7.14 -17.91 -1.67
C GLY A 75 7.54 -16.46 -2.00
N ARG A 76 7.73 -15.61 -0.99
CA ARG A 76 8.32 -14.28 -1.15
C ARG A 76 9.83 -14.38 -1.32
N PHE A 77 10.40 -13.52 -2.16
CA PHE A 77 11.86 -13.43 -2.36
C PHE A 77 12.53 -12.50 -1.34
N THR A 78 12.07 -12.58 -0.10
CA THR A 78 12.53 -11.79 1.05
C THR A 78 12.58 -12.68 2.29
N ASN A 79 13.31 -12.25 3.32
CA ASN A 79 13.32 -12.97 4.61
C ASN A 79 11.96 -12.90 5.32
N GLY A 80 11.21 -11.83 5.10
CA GLY A 80 9.92 -11.57 5.73
C GLY A 80 8.98 -10.85 4.76
N MET A 81 8.38 -9.75 5.20
CA MET A 81 7.50 -8.93 4.37
C MET A 81 8.25 -8.36 3.16
N ASN A 82 7.59 -8.34 2.02
CA ASN A 82 8.05 -7.64 0.83
C ASN A 82 7.45 -6.21 0.77
N PRO A 83 7.89 -5.35 -0.18
CA PRO A 83 7.33 -3.99 -0.31
C PRO A 83 5.81 -3.96 -0.44
N GLY A 84 5.21 -4.94 -1.08
CA GLY A 84 3.76 -5.02 -1.23
C GLY A 84 3.01 -5.26 0.07
N ASP A 85 3.56 -6.09 0.95
CA ASP A 85 3.01 -6.30 2.29
C ASP A 85 3.09 -5.01 3.12
N VAL A 86 4.20 -4.26 2.98
CA VAL A 86 4.37 -2.96 3.65
C VAL A 86 3.34 -1.95 3.14
N PHE A 87 3.10 -1.87 1.83
CA PHE A 87 2.06 -1.02 1.26
C PHE A 87 0.67 -1.40 1.77
N ALA A 88 0.35 -2.70 1.82
CA ALA A 88 -0.93 -3.16 2.35
C ALA A 88 -1.12 -2.71 3.81
N ASN A 89 -0.08 -2.81 4.63
CA ASN A 89 -0.10 -2.33 6.01
C ASN A 89 -0.28 -0.81 6.12
N LEU A 90 0.45 -0.03 5.31
CA LEU A 90 0.34 1.44 5.29
C LEU A 90 -1.05 1.92 4.83
N LEU A 91 -1.71 1.15 3.97
CA LEU A 91 -3.08 1.39 3.53
C LEU A 91 -4.13 0.87 4.52
N ASN A 92 -3.70 0.33 5.67
CA ASN A 92 -4.56 -0.27 6.68
C ASN A 92 -5.45 -1.40 6.13
N LEU A 93 -4.98 -2.16 5.16
CA LEU A 93 -5.69 -3.33 4.67
C LEU A 93 -5.64 -4.45 5.73
N PRO A 94 -6.72 -5.22 5.91
CA PRO A 94 -6.90 -6.11 7.07
C PRO A 94 -5.98 -7.34 7.04
N ARG A 95 -5.32 -7.60 5.93
CA ARG A 95 -4.42 -8.76 5.74
C ARG A 95 -3.43 -8.55 4.60
N PHE A 96 -2.43 -9.41 4.51
CA PHE A 96 -1.56 -9.50 3.35
C PHE A 96 -2.36 -9.85 2.09
N ILE A 97 -1.98 -9.22 0.97
CA ILE A 97 -2.63 -9.48 -0.31
C ILE A 97 -2.24 -10.89 -0.78
N PRO A 98 -3.21 -11.79 -1.04
CA PRO A 98 -2.90 -13.16 -1.43
C PRO A 98 -2.31 -13.23 -2.84
N ALA A 99 -1.47 -14.22 -3.10
CA ALA A 99 -1.07 -14.59 -4.45
C ALA A 99 -2.31 -15.08 -5.22
N VAL A 100 -2.48 -14.66 -6.48
CA VAL A 100 -3.66 -15.04 -7.30
C VAL A 100 -3.77 -16.54 -7.52
N LEU A 101 -2.65 -17.24 -7.54
CA LEU A 101 -2.59 -18.68 -7.73
C LEU A 101 -2.80 -19.49 -6.44
N ASP A 102 -2.86 -18.84 -5.27
CA ASP A 102 -3.20 -19.55 -4.02
C ASP A 102 -4.62 -20.09 -4.12
N PRO A 103 -4.85 -21.41 -3.96
CA PRO A 103 -6.18 -22.01 -3.99
C PRO A 103 -7.16 -21.42 -2.97
N LYS A 104 -6.64 -20.74 -1.94
CA LYS A 104 -7.42 -20.04 -0.92
C LYS A 104 -7.80 -18.62 -1.36
N ALA A 105 -7.17 -18.05 -2.40
CA ALA A 105 -7.45 -16.71 -2.90
C ALA A 105 -8.81 -16.61 -3.60
N LYS A 106 -9.89 -16.69 -2.83
CA LYS A 106 -11.27 -16.66 -3.29
C LYS A 106 -12.22 -16.07 -2.23
N GLY A 107 -13.42 -15.71 -2.65
CA GLY A 107 -14.43 -15.13 -1.77
C GLY A 107 -13.95 -13.86 -1.09
N GLU A 108 -14.12 -13.76 0.22
CA GLU A 108 -13.73 -12.58 1.01
C GLU A 108 -12.22 -12.31 1.01
N MET A 109 -11.41 -13.32 0.70
CA MET A 109 -9.95 -13.18 0.73
C MET A 109 -9.42 -12.23 -0.33
N ILE A 110 -10.13 -12.09 -1.45
CA ILE A 110 -9.74 -11.27 -2.59
C ILE A 110 -10.41 -9.88 -2.62
N LEU A 111 -11.31 -9.59 -1.69
CA LEU A 111 -12.02 -8.32 -1.66
C LEU A 111 -11.09 -7.12 -1.41
N ASN A 112 -9.99 -7.34 -0.71
CA ASN A 112 -8.99 -6.30 -0.47
C ASN A 112 -7.83 -6.31 -1.50
N GLY A 113 -8.02 -7.04 -2.60
CA GLY A 113 -7.05 -7.10 -3.70
C GLY A 113 -6.37 -8.45 -3.85
N VAL A 114 -5.57 -8.57 -4.91
CA VAL A 114 -4.86 -9.79 -5.30
C VAL A 114 -3.50 -9.43 -5.88
N ASN A 115 -2.52 -10.28 -5.62
CA ASN A 115 -1.17 -10.15 -6.15
C ASN A 115 -1.01 -11.04 -7.39
N TYR A 116 -0.73 -10.42 -8.53
CA TYR A 116 -0.45 -11.07 -9.82
C TYR A 116 1.05 -11.12 -10.14
N ALA A 117 1.91 -10.55 -9.29
CA ALA A 117 3.35 -10.54 -9.51
C ALA A 117 3.92 -11.95 -9.42
N SER A 118 4.93 -12.24 -10.23
CA SER A 118 5.62 -13.53 -10.22
C SER A 118 7.11 -13.35 -10.49
N GLY A 119 7.94 -14.05 -9.75
CA GLY A 119 9.39 -14.05 -9.94
C GLY A 119 9.76 -14.38 -11.39
N GLY A 120 10.65 -13.57 -11.97
CA GLY A 120 11.07 -13.70 -13.37
C GLY A 120 10.15 -13.05 -14.40
N SER A 121 9.01 -12.48 -14.00
CA SER A 121 8.12 -11.77 -14.92
C SER A 121 8.81 -10.54 -15.53
N GLY A 122 8.57 -10.32 -16.81
CA GLY A 122 9.07 -9.18 -17.57
C GLY A 122 8.23 -8.90 -18.81
N ILE A 123 8.56 -7.83 -19.51
CA ILE A 123 7.83 -7.41 -20.74
C ILE A 123 8.43 -8.08 -21.97
N LEU A 124 9.69 -8.48 -21.90
CA LEU A 124 10.40 -9.06 -23.03
C LEU A 124 10.19 -10.58 -23.08
N ASP A 125 9.90 -11.10 -24.26
CA ASP A 125 9.96 -12.52 -24.55
C ASP A 125 11.44 -12.93 -24.59
N TYR A 126 11.88 -13.64 -23.55
CA TYR A 126 13.19 -14.30 -23.64
C TYR A 126 13.04 -15.57 -24.47
N PRO A 127 13.84 -15.74 -25.51
CA PRO A 127 13.90 -17.02 -26.21
C PRO A 127 14.40 -18.08 -25.20
N ASN A 128 13.61 -19.08 -24.98
CA ASN A 128 13.97 -20.26 -24.18
C ASN A 128 15.13 -21.01 -24.83
#